data_8a7706ae0b1213fc61805af42029c7fb
#
_entry.id   8a7706ae0b1213fc61805af42029c7fb
#
_cell.length_a   1.000
_cell.length_b   1.000
_cell.length_c   1.000
_cell.angle_alpha   90.00
_cell.angle_beta   90.00
_cell.angle_gamma   90.00
#
_symmetry.space_group_name_H-M   'P 1'
#
loop_
_entity.id
_entity.type
_entity.pdbx_description
1 polymer ?
#
loop_
_entity_poly.entity_id
_entity_poly.type
_entity_poly.pdbx_seq_one_letter_code
_entity_poly.pdbx_strand_id
1 'polypeptide(L)'
;MNEVFDRERTRTRTAELVAALPAVEWITDGRVERLSQDFYWFSPVLERQLRGLRADAVARPRTEDEIRTVVAGCAAAGVPITVRGSGTGNYGQCMPMHGGVILDLSAYNRLLWVRPGVARAQAGIRMMEMDRQTQATGGEHGLGWELRCVPSTFRSATLGGLYGGGFGGVGSINHGPLASTGNVLGVRAMTIEPDPKTVELRAPQALLLHHVYGTNGLVLELEVGLAPAYPWLEAIVCFDGADAGFDTAIAFADALASAPGIVKKSVTLLAAPIPDLLLAATPLLKGTMSAGSHAVFVLVADFAEPAFQQLVAEHGGTVTLRKTPAEVRASNRTIVEYTWNHTTLHALKVDKGLTYIQSGFEPGRHVQQAKTLRDKLGDEVLVHLEFIRTKEGAMNCSGLQLVRYTSDERLNEIMQIHRDHGVYIANPHVWRVEDGKQGQVNPDIVATKLRFDPQGLLNPGKLRGWAERERIVADAAAGRVSLATLPRF
;
A
#
# COMPACT_ATOMS: atom_id res chain seq x y z
N MET A 1 21.54 2.87 23.13
CA MET A 1 21.19 1.51 23.55
C MET A 1 19.91 1.12 22.84
N ASN A 2 19.90 0.01 22.09
CA ASN A 2 18.65 -0.56 21.64
C ASN A 2 17.91 -1.01 22.90
N GLU A 3 16.77 -0.40 23.22
CA GLU A 3 15.89 -0.93 24.25
C GLU A 3 15.41 -2.30 23.77
N VAL A 4 16.07 -3.33 24.26
CA VAL A 4 15.63 -4.71 24.02
C VAL A 4 14.45 -4.91 24.97
N PHE A 5 13.22 -4.90 24.42
CA PHE A 5 12.03 -5.25 25.18
C PHE A 5 12.17 -6.69 25.67
N ASP A 6 12.20 -6.88 27.00
CA ASP A 6 12.15 -8.20 27.60
C ASP A 6 10.78 -8.83 27.33
N ARG A 7 10.78 -9.99 26.66
CA ARG A 7 9.56 -10.63 26.15
C ARG A 7 8.65 -11.14 27.26
N GLU A 8 9.23 -11.66 28.34
CA GLU A 8 8.46 -12.18 29.47
C GLU A 8 7.83 -11.03 30.28
N ARG A 9 8.62 -10.01 30.54
CA ARG A 9 8.14 -8.78 31.19
C ARG A 9 7.04 -8.09 30.38
N THR A 10 7.19 -8.01 29.07
CA THR A 10 6.17 -7.45 28.18
C THR A 10 4.86 -8.23 28.29
N ARG A 11 4.93 -9.57 28.29
CA ARG A 11 3.75 -10.44 28.39
C ARG A 11 3.04 -10.27 29.73
N THR A 12 3.79 -10.21 30.84
CA THR A 12 3.23 -10.02 32.18
C THR A 12 2.51 -8.67 32.26
N ARG A 13 3.17 -7.58 31.85
CA ARG A 13 2.57 -6.24 31.87
C ARG A 13 1.35 -6.13 30.95
N THR A 14 1.36 -6.81 29.82
CA THR A 14 0.20 -6.86 28.91
C THR A 14 -0.98 -7.54 29.58
N ALA A 15 -0.76 -8.66 30.30
CA ALA A 15 -1.81 -9.33 31.04
C ALA A 15 -2.40 -8.48 32.17
N GLU A 16 -1.56 -7.78 32.91
CA GLU A 16 -1.96 -6.82 33.95
C GLU A 16 -2.80 -5.66 33.35
N LEU A 17 -2.38 -5.13 32.19
CA LEU A 17 -3.11 -4.09 31.49
C LEU A 17 -4.49 -4.56 31.01
N VAL A 18 -4.60 -5.75 30.45
CA VAL A 18 -5.87 -6.36 30.04
C VAL A 18 -6.82 -6.47 31.23
N ALA A 19 -6.32 -6.91 32.38
CA ALA A 19 -7.11 -7.02 33.60
C ALA A 19 -7.55 -5.65 34.16
N ALA A 20 -6.70 -4.63 34.01
CA ALA A 20 -6.98 -3.27 34.48
C ALA A 20 -7.97 -2.50 33.60
N LEU A 21 -8.18 -2.90 32.36
CA LEU A 21 -9.05 -2.21 31.39
C LEU A 21 -10.20 -3.14 30.88
N PRO A 22 -11.09 -3.62 31.76
CA PRO A 22 -12.13 -4.59 31.40
C PRO A 22 -13.24 -4.02 30.50
N ALA A 23 -13.34 -2.71 30.35
CA ALA A 23 -14.29 -2.06 29.45
C ALA A 23 -13.86 -2.07 27.98
N VAL A 24 -12.60 -2.34 27.69
CA VAL A 24 -12.07 -2.44 26.32
C VAL A 24 -12.38 -3.85 25.76
N GLU A 25 -12.73 -3.91 24.49
CA GLU A 25 -12.85 -5.21 23.79
C GLU A 25 -11.46 -5.82 23.57
N TRP A 26 -11.12 -6.84 24.38
CA TRP A 26 -9.87 -7.56 24.29
C TRP A 26 -10.03 -8.92 23.58
N ILE A 27 -9.06 -9.30 22.77
CA ILE A 27 -8.90 -10.64 22.21
C ILE A 27 -7.58 -11.19 22.77
N THR A 28 -7.68 -12.32 23.50
CA THR A 28 -6.55 -13.00 24.18
C THR A 28 -6.47 -14.48 23.84
N ASP A 29 -7.33 -14.97 22.95
CA ASP A 29 -7.38 -16.36 22.49
C ASP A 29 -6.53 -16.61 21.22
N GLY A 30 -6.68 -17.78 20.60
CA GLY A 30 -5.95 -18.17 19.39
C GLY A 30 -6.07 -17.21 18.19
N ARG A 31 -7.05 -16.29 18.21
CA ARG A 31 -7.18 -15.25 17.16
C ARG A 31 -6.02 -14.25 17.18
N VAL A 32 -5.34 -14.08 18.32
CA VAL A 32 -4.16 -13.19 18.43
C VAL A 32 -3.09 -13.56 17.42
N GLU A 33 -2.83 -14.86 17.22
CA GLU A 33 -1.82 -15.32 16.26
C GLU A 33 -2.14 -14.83 14.85
N ARG A 34 -3.36 -15.06 14.35
CA ARG A 34 -3.78 -14.60 13.03
C ARG A 34 -3.78 -13.06 12.90
N LEU A 35 -4.19 -12.35 13.95
CA LEU A 35 -4.21 -10.89 13.98
C LEU A 35 -2.81 -10.29 14.11
N SER A 36 -1.79 -11.08 14.48
CA SER A 36 -0.40 -10.67 14.51
C SER A 36 0.30 -10.73 13.15
N GLN A 37 -0.38 -11.22 12.10
CA GLN A 37 0.22 -11.46 10.80
C GLN A 37 -0.34 -10.54 9.73
N ASP A 38 0.51 -10.21 8.75
CA ASP A 38 0.12 -9.66 7.45
C ASP A 38 0.52 -10.66 6.33
N PHE A 39 0.65 -10.21 5.10
CA PHE A 39 1.04 -11.06 3.96
C PHE A 39 2.57 -11.11 3.75
N TYR A 40 3.37 -11.01 4.81
CA TYR A 40 4.84 -11.06 4.76
C TYR A 40 5.39 -12.31 4.05
N TRP A 41 4.60 -13.38 4.01
CA TRP A 41 4.94 -14.64 3.37
C TRP A 41 5.00 -14.57 1.82
N PHE A 42 4.66 -13.43 1.20
CA PHE A 42 4.99 -13.19 -0.21
C PHE A 42 6.51 -13.18 -0.44
N SER A 43 7.27 -12.91 0.61
CA SER A 43 8.72 -12.91 0.63
C SER A 43 9.24 -14.13 1.38
N PRO A 44 9.95 -15.08 0.73
CA PRO A 44 10.59 -16.18 1.43
C PRO A 44 11.62 -15.72 2.46
N VAL A 45 12.25 -14.56 2.25
CA VAL A 45 13.17 -13.92 3.20
C VAL A 45 12.43 -13.50 4.47
N LEU A 46 11.35 -12.75 4.33
CA LEU A 46 10.55 -12.28 5.47
C LEU A 46 9.87 -13.46 6.18
N GLU A 47 9.43 -14.47 5.44
CA GLU A 47 8.83 -15.65 6.06
C GLU A 47 9.76 -16.32 7.04
N ARG A 48 11.05 -16.47 6.70
CA ARG A 48 12.05 -17.04 7.61
C ARG A 48 12.33 -16.14 8.81
N GLN A 49 12.30 -14.81 8.61
CA GLN A 49 12.66 -13.85 9.66
C GLN A 49 11.51 -13.54 10.63
N LEU A 50 10.26 -13.55 10.16
CA LEU A 50 9.11 -13.05 10.91
C LEU A 50 8.17 -14.15 11.41
N ARG A 51 8.36 -15.40 10.97
CA ARG A 51 7.53 -16.54 11.39
C ARG A 51 7.52 -16.67 12.92
N GLY A 52 6.33 -16.81 13.49
CA GLY A 52 6.15 -17.01 14.93
C GLY A 52 6.14 -15.74 15.78
N LEU A 53 6.40 -14.57 15.19
CA LEU A 53 6.22 -13.31 15.91
C LEU A 53 4.75 -13.03 16.14
N ARG A 54 4.38 -12.73 17.39
CA ARG A 54 2.99 -12.45 17.78
C ARG A 54 2.89 -11.48 18.95
N ALA A 55 1.79 -10.78 19.03
CA ALA A 55 1.39 -9.99 20.18
C ALA A 55 0.97 -10.88 21.38
N ASP A 56 0.73 -10.25 22.51
CA ASP A 56 0.20 -10.90 23.71
C ASP A 56 -1.31 -10.71 23.81
N ALA A 57 -1.84 -9.59 23.32
CA ALA A 57 -3.27 -9.30 23.27
C ALA A 57 -3.60 -8.39 22.07
N VAL A 58 -4.89 -8.34 21.70
CA VAL A 58 -5.42 -7.37 20.73
C VAL A 58 -6.52 -6.56 21.40
N ALA A 59 -6.37 -5.23 21.37
CA ALA A 59 -7.42 -4.29 21.73
C ALA A 59 -8.16 -3.85 20.48
N ARG A 60 -9.50 -3.85 20.50
CA ARG A 60 -10.35 -3.41 19.39
C ARG A 60 -11.27 -2.26 19.82
N PRO A 61 -10.74 -1.04 19.93
CA PRO A 61 -11.51 0.11 20.35
C PRO A 61 -12.48 0.58 19.24
N ARG A 62 -13.62 1.15 19.67
CA ARG A 62 -14.67 1.70 18.80
C ARG A 62 -14.75 3.22 18.86
N THR A 63 -14.21 3.81 19.93
CA THR A 63 -14.24 5.25 20.18
C THR A 63 -12.83 5.78 20.41
N GLU A 64 -12.66 7.08 20.26
CA GLU A 64 -11.38 7.74 20.55
C GLU A 64 -11.02 7.63 22.04
N ASP A 65 -11.99 7.68 22.93
CA ASP A 65 -11.76 7.56 24.38
C ASP A 65 -11.24 6.16 24.74
N GLU A 66 -11.77 5.10 24.10
CA GLU A 66 -11.22 3.76 24.25
C GLU A 66 -9.80 3.65 23.70
N ILE A 67 -9.52 4.26 22.53
CA ILE A 67 -8.16 4.33 21.96
C ILE A 67 -7.23 5.02 22.95
N ARG A 68 -7.62 6.18 23.45
CA ARG A 68 -6.86 6.97 24.42
C ARG A 68 -6.56 6.16 25.68
N THR A 69 -7.55 5.45 26.21
CA THR A 69 -7.43 4.61 27.40
C THR A 69 -6.38 3.51 27.19
N VAL A 70 -6.43 2.80 26.05
CA VAL A 70 -5.46 1.74 25.72
C VAL A 70 -4.06 2.33 25.54
N VAL A 71 -3.92 3.45 24.82
CA VAL A 71 -2.63 4.10 24.55
C VAL A 71 -2.00 4.60 25.87
N ALA A 72 -2.79 5.29 26.71
CA ALA A 72 -2.34 5.76 28.02
C ALA A 72 -1.86 4.61 28.92
N GLY A 73 -2.64 3.55 28.98
CA GLY A 73 -2.30 2.34 29.76
C GLY A 73 -1.02 1.66 29.26
N CYS A 74 -0.88 1.50 27.94
CA CYS A 74 0.33 0.94 27.35
C CYS A 74 1.55 1.82 27.62
N ALA A 75 1.43 3.15 27.46
CA ALA A 75 2.51 4.09 27.72
C ALA A 75 2.93 4.11 29.20
N ALA A 76 1.98 4.10 30.13
CA ALA A 76 2.27 4.03 31.57
C ALA A 76 2.94 2.71 31.98
N ALA A 77 2.54 1.61 31.38
CA ALA A 77 3.10 0.28 31.64
C ALA A 77 4.38 -0.03 30.84
N GLY A 78 4.78 0.80 29.86
CA GLY A 78 5.88 0.52 28.94
C GLY A 78 5.62 -0.71 28.06
N VAL A 79 4.37 -0.90 27.62
CA VAL A 79 3.95 -2.02 26.75
C VAL A 79 3.99 -1.59 25.30
N PRO A 80 4.68 -2.33 24.40
CA PRO A 80 4.70 -2.05 22.99
C PRO A 80 3.30 -2.09 22.37
N ILE A 81 3.07 -1.17 21.41
CA ILE A 81 1.83 -1.10 20.61
C ILE A 81 2.15 -1.32 19.15
N THR A 82 1.45 -2.22 18.50
CA THR A 82 1.48 -2.37 17.04
C THR A 82 0.10 -2.03 16.48
N VAL A 83 0.02 -0.97 15.66
CA VAL A 83 -1.24 -0.55 15.04
C VAL A 83 -1.60 -1.46 13.88
N ARG A 84 -2.86 -1.82 13.77
CA ARG A 84 -3.40 -2.65 12.72
C ARG A 84 -4.71 -2.08 12.17
N GLY A 85 -4.84 -2.07 10.84
CA GLY A 85 -6.12 -2.03 10.15
C GLY A 85 -6.54 -3.46 9.79
N SER A 86 -6.63 -3.80 8.51
CA SER A 86 -6.97 -5.16 8.06
C SER A 86 -5.78 -6.10 7.90
N GLY A 87 -4.55 -5.61 8.04
CA GLY A 87 -3.33 -6.43 7.90
C GLY A 87 -3.11 -6.94 6.48
N THR A 88 -3.40 -6.12 5.48
CA THR A 88 -3.22 -6.46 4.06
C THR A 88 -1.85 -6.05 3.51
N GLY A 89 -0.96 -5.54 4.34
CA GLY A 89 0.44 -5.28 3.99
C GLY A 89 1.21 -6.58 3.74
N ASN A 90 2.39 -6.48 3.15
CA ASN A 90 3.21 -7.64 2.78
C ASN A 90 4.70 -7.49 3.13
N TYR A 91 5.03 -6.56 4.02
CA TYR A 91 6.40 -6.35 4.50
C TYR A 91 6.56 -6.60 6.00
N GLY A 92 5.61 -7.29 6.64
CA GLY A 92 5.59 -7.40 8.10
C GLY A 92 5.24 -6.09 8.81
N GLN A 93 4.55 -5.15 8.13
CA GLN A 93 4.31 -3.79 8.61
C GLN A 93 3.54 -3.74 9.92
N CYS A 94 2.55 -4.60 10.10
CA CYS A 94 1.74 -4.69 11.32
C CYS A 94 2.08 -5.92 12.19
N MET A 95 3.26 -6.53 11.99
CA MET A 95 3.72 -7.62 12.83
C MET A 95 4.40 -7.09 14.10
N PRO A 96 4.01 -7.58 15.30
CA PRO A 96 4.56 -7.12 16.57
C PRO A 96 5.94 -7.76 16.80
N MET A 97 7.01 -6.99 16.59
CA MET A 97 8.40 -7.48 16.75
C MET A 97 8.75 -7.82 18.19
N HIS A 98 8.08 -7.20 19.16
CA HIS A 98 8.42 -7.31 20.58
C HIS A 98 7.23 -7.73 21.46
N GLY A 99 6.18 -8.31 20.85
CA GLY A 99 4.95 -8.65 21.57
C GLY A 99 4.09 -7.45 21.92
N GLY A 100 3.53 -7.42 23.12
CA GLY A 100 2.66 -6.34 23.57
C GLY A 100 1.27 -6.38 22.97
N VAL A 101 0.69 -5.22 22.71
CA VAL A 101 -0.68 -5.04 22.27
C VAL A 101 -0.76 -4.73 20.77
N ILE A 102 -1.58 -5.46 20.03
CA ILE A 102 -2.08 -4.98 18.74
C ILE A 102 -3.28 -4.07 19.00
N LEU A 103 -3.22 -2.85 18.48
CA LEU A 103 -4.33 -1.91 18.44
C LEU A 103 -5.04 -2.04 17.09
N ASP A 104 -6.13 -2.81 17.05
CA ASP A 104 -6.94 -3.05 15.86
C ASP A 104 -7.98 -1.95 15.68
N LEU A 105 -7.73 -1.02 14.78
CA LEU A 105 -8.61 0.12 14.51
C LEU A 105 -9.78 -0.20 13.58
N SER A 106 -9.98 -1.45 13.17
CA SER A 106 -11.03 -1.81 12.20
C SER A 106 -12.47 -1.49 12.65
N ALA A 107 -12.68 -1.33 13.94
CA ALA A 107 -13.96 -0.92 14.54
C ALA A 107 -14.11 0.61 14.69
N TYR A 108 -13.02 1.37 14.53
CA TYR A 108 -13.01 2.84 14.51
C TYR A 108 -13.05 3.31 13.04
N ASN A 109 -14.24 3.32 12.41
CA ASN A 109 -14.39 3.21 10.96
C ASN A 109 -15.47 4.10 10.33
N ARG A 110 -15.77 5.27 10.88
CA ARG A 110 -16.80 6.15 10.35
C ARG A 110 -16.28 7.09 9.27
N LEU A 111 -17.08 7.32 8.21
CA LEU A 111 -16.99 8.49 7.36
C LEU A 111 -17.57 9.68 8.14
N LEU A 112 -16.78 10.72 8.34
CA LEU A 112 -17.18 11.86 9.18
C LEU A 112 -17.93 12.92 8.38
N TRP A 113 -17.39 13.26 7.21
CA TRP A 113 -18.03 14.19 6.27
C TRP A 113 -17.44 14.05 4.86
N VAL A 114 -18.24 14.49 3.88
CA VAL A 114 -17.85 14.65 2.48
C VAL A 114 -18.18 16.08 2.07
N ARG A 115 -17.25 16.72 1.35
CA ARG A 115 -17.40 18.02 0.70
C ARG A 115 -16.96 17.88 -0.76
N PRO A 116 -17.29 18.80 -1.66
CA PRO A 116 -16.83 18.73 -3.03
C PRO A 116 -15.32 18.51 -3.13
N GLY A 117 -14.92 17.36 -3.67
CA GLY A 117 -13.53 16.97 -3.88
C GLY A 117 -12.74 16.55 -2.63
N VAL A 118 -13.34 16.46 -1.44
CA VAL A 118 -12.64 16.12 -0.19
C VAL A 118 -13.54 15.29 0.73
N ALA A 119 -12.95 14.34 1.45
CA ALA A 119 -13.62 13.64 2.55
C ALA A 119 -12.71 13.49 3.76
N ARG A 120 -13.32 13.39 4.94
CA ARG A 120 -12.65 13.05 6.19
C ARG A 120 -13.27 11.80 6.80
N ALA A 121 -12.41 10.86 7.19
CA ALA A 121 -12.85 9.59 7.75
C ALA A 121 -11.89 9.12 8.85
N GLN A 122 -12.40 8.25 9.71
CA GLN A 122 -11.62 7.53 10.71
C GLN A 122 -10.69 6.50 10.04
N ALA A 123 -9.53 6.27 10.63
CA ALA A 123 -8.46 5.46 10.04
C ALA A 123 -8.85 4.00 9.76
N GLY A 124 -9.78 3.44 10.52
CA GLY A 124 -10.25 2.06 10.37
C GLY A 124 -11.31 1.85 9.29
N ILE A 125 -11.79 2.90 8.61
CA ILE A 125 -12.78 2.74 7.54
C ILE A 125 -12.21 1.90 6.39
N ARG A 126 -12.99 0.93 5.91
CA ARG A 126 -12.60 0.16 4.73
C ARG A 126 -12.70 1.03 3.48
N MET A 127 -11.72 0.89 2.59
CA MET A 127 -11.64 1.68 1.35
C MET A 127 -12.91 1.51 0.50
N MET A 128 -13.39 0.28 0.32
CA MET A 128 -14.62 0.00 -0.41
C MET A 128 -15.84 0.68 0.20
N GLU A 129 -15.97 0.69 1.52
CA GLU A 129 -17.10 1.32 2.20
C GLU A 129 -17.03 2.83 2.10
N MET A 130 -15.83 3.41 2.26
CA MET A 130 -15.63 4.84 2.06
C MET A 130 -15.98 5.25 0.63
N ASP A 131 -15.46 4.54 -0.37
CA ASP A 131 -15.70 4.82 -1.79
C ASP A 131 -17.19 4.73 -2.14
N ARG A 132 -17.90 3.70 -1.63
CA ARG A 132 -19.34 3.55 -1.79
C ARG A 132 -20.12 4.75 -1.20
N GLN A 133 -19.74 5.19 0.00
CA GLN A 133 -20.41 6.31 0.67
C GLN A 133 -20.13 7.64 -0.04
N THR A 134 -18.90 7.87 -0.50
CA THR A 134 -18.57 9.11 -1.24
C THR A 134 -19.23 9.17 -2.61
N GLN A 135 -19.35 8.03 -3.31
CA GLN A 135 -20.08 7.95 -4.59
C GLN A 135 -21.57 8.26 -4.42
N ALA A 136 -22.16 7.89 -3.29
CA ALA A 136 -23.57 8.17 -2.99
C ALA A 136 -23.87 9.68 -2.76
N THR A 137 -22.86 10.52 -2.63
CA THR A 137 -23.03 11.97 -2.42
C THR A 137 -23.18 12.77 -3.71
N GLY A 138 -23.23 12.13 -4.87
CA GLY A 138 -23.52 12.75 -6.15
C GLY A 138 -24.93 13.31 -6.14
N GLY A 139 -25.06 14.64 -6.06
CA GLY A 139 -26.36 15.32 -6.09
C GLY A 139 -27.07 15.18 -7.45
N GLU A 140 -27.99 16.08 -7.76
CA GLU A 140 -28.83 16.09 -8.99
C GLU A 140 -28.03 16.02 -10.32
N HIS A 141 -26.72 16.25 -10.31
CA HIS A 141 -25.84 16.19 -11.48
C HIS A 141 -25.17 14.81 -11.73
N GLY A 142 -25.54 13.78 -10.97
CA GLY A 142 -25.30 12.38 -11.29
C GLY A 142 -23.91 11.82 -11.01
N LEU A 143 -22.87 12.62 -10.88
CA LEU A 143 -21.52 12.15 -10.53
C LEU A 143 -21.27 12.38 -9.04
N GLY A 144 -21.09 11.28 -8.28
CA GLY A 144 -20.58 11.32 -6.92
C GLY A 144 -19.08 11.57 -6.91
N TRP A 145 -18.49 11.33 -5.75
CA TRP A 145 -17.05 11.43 -5.54
C TRP A 145 -16.44 10.05 -5.31
N GLU A 146 -15.29 9.80 -5.87
CA GLU A 146 -14.55 8.57 -5.65
C GLU A 146 -13.16 8.82 -5.06
N LEU A 147 -12.58 7.78 -4.47
CA LEU A 147 -11.22 7.82 -3.96
C LEU A 147 -10.22 7.94 -5.12
N ARG A 148 -9.24 8.85 -4.98
CA ARG A 148 -8.17 9.06 -5.97
C ARG A 148 -7.21 7.91 -6.08
N CYS A 149 -7.07 7.10 -5.03
CA CYS A 149 -6.17 5.96 -5.00
C CYS A 149 -6.80 4.84 -4.18
N VAL A 150 -6.93 3.67 -4.78
CA VAL A 150 -7.43 2.47 -4.10
C VAL A 150 -6.47 1.29 -4.34
N PRO A 151 -6.08 0.54 -3.30
CA PRO A 151 -5.25 -0.66 -3.47
C PRO A 151 -6.09 -1.80 -4.07
N SER A 152 -5.46 -2.79 -4.69
CA SER A 152 -6.18 -4.00 -5.15
C SER A 152 -6.91 -4.72 -4.00
N THR A 153 -6.44 -4.55 -2.76
CA THR A 153 -7.06 -5.06 -1.53
C THR A 153 -8.22 -4.18 -1.01
N PHE A 154 -8.75 -3.25 -1.80
CA PHE A 154 -9.72 -2.20 -1.37
C PHE A 154 -10.94 -2.72 -0.62
N ARG A 155 -11.36 -3.98 -0.86
CA ARG A 155 -12.49 -4.58 -0.14
C ARG A 155 -12.23 -4.75 1.35
N SER A 156 -10.98 -4.99 1.72
CA SER A 156 -10.57 -5.23 3.11
C SER A 156 -9.67 -4.13 3.67
N ALA A 157 -8.79 -3.56 2.85
CA ALA A 157 -7.85 -2.52 3.28
C ALA A 157 -8.56 -1.34 3.94
N THR A 158 -7.95 -0.80 5.00
CA THR A 158 -8.44 0.41 5.69
C THR A 158 -7.69 1.64 5.20
N LEU A 159 -8.33 2.80 5.34
CA LEU A 159 -7.74 4.09 4.95
C LEU A 159 -6.43 4.37 5.70
N GLY A 160 -6.40 4.18 7.02
CA GLY A 160 -5.18 4.33 7.82
C GLY A 160 -4.11 3.30 7.48
N GLY A 161 -4.51 2.07 7.13
CA GLY A 161 -3.59 1.02 6.68
C GLY A 161 -2.94 1.36 5.33
N LEU A 162 -3.72 1.86 4.37
CA LEU A 162 -3.17 2.36 3.09
C LEU A 162 -2.21 3.53 3.33
N TYR A 163 -2.60 4.49 4.16
CA TYR A 163 -1.76 5.64 4.47
C TYR A 163 -0.45 5.26 5.19
N GLY A 164 -0.53 4.37 6.19
CA GLY A 164 0.63 3.97 7.00
C GLY A 164 1.62 3.06 6.27
N GLY A 165 1.17 2.30 5.27
CA GLY A 165 1.98 1.26 4.65
C GLY A 165 1.90 1.14 3.12
N GLY A 166 0.99 1.86 2.45
CA GLY A 166 0.83 1.81 1.01
C GLY A 166 1.58 2.91 0.27
N PHE A 167 1.91 2.64 -0.99
CA PHE A 167 2.56 3.59 -1.88
C PHE A 167 1.57 4.25 -2.83
N GLY A 168 0.76 3.45 -3.51
CA GLY A 168 -0.19 3.85 -4.54
C GLY A 168 -1.22 2.77 -4.80
N GLY A 169 -1.94 2.89 -5.90
CA GLY A 169 -2.99 1.97 -6.31
C GLY A 169 -3.67 2.41 -7.59
N VAL A 170 -4.79 1.80 -7.89
CA VAL A 170 -5.68 2.19 -8.99
C VAL A 170 -6.10 3.65 -8.80
N GLY A 171 -5.92 4.47 -9.83
CA GLY A 171 -6.08 5.93 -9.82
C GLY A 171 -4.76 6.69 -9.76
N SER A 172 -3.63 6.05 -9.38
CA SER A 172 -2.32 6.72 -9.39
C SER A 172 -1.87 7.15 -10.79
N ILE A 173 -2.46 6.63 -11.84
CA ILE A 173 -2.25 7.08 -13.22
C ILE A 173 -2.71 8.54 -13.45
N ASN A 174 -3.68 9.02 -12.67
CA ASN A 174 -4.20 10.39 -12.74
C ASN A 174 -3.63 11.28 -11.63
N HIS A 175 -3.46 10.72 -10.43
CA HIS A 175 -3.23 11.49 -9.22
C HIS A 175 -1.85 11.24 -8.59
N GLY A 176 -1.00 10.42 -9.22
CA GLY A 176 0.29 10.03 -8.68
C GLY A 176 0.20 9.10 -7.47
N PRO A 177 1.33 8.75 -6.84
CA PRO A 177 1.37 8.02 -5.57
C PRO A 177 0.61 8.73 -4.45
N LEU A 178 0.28 8.02 -3.38
CA LEU A 178 -0.48 8.59 -2.26
C LEU A 178 0.18 9.85 -1.65
N ALA A 179 1.50 9.93 -1.68
CA ALA A 179 2.27 11.10 -1.22
C ALA A 179 2.23 12.31 -2.18
N SER A 180 1.61 12.19 -3.36
CA SER A 180 1.47 13.31 -4.30
C SER A 180 0.53 14.38 -3.74
N THR A 181 0.80 15.63 -4.11
CA THR A 181 0.03 16.80 -3.65
C THR A 181 -1.46 16.63 -3.91
N GLY A 182 -2.27 16.91 -2.89
CA GLY A 182 -3.73 16.85 -2.97
C GLY A 182 -4.35 15.47 -2.71
N ASN A 183 -3.57 14.40 -2.54
CA ASN A 183 -4.12 13.09 -2.17
C ASN A 183 -4.38 12.99 -0.67
N VAL A 184 -3.44 13.43 0.17
CA VAL A 184 -3.62 13.56 1.62
C VAL A 184 -3.54 15.03 1.98
N LEU A 185 -4.59 15.59 2.57
CA LEU A 185 -4.71 16.99 2.92
C LEU A 185 -4.43 17.24 4.41
N GLY A 186 -4.76 16.28 5.25
CA GLY A 186 -4.55 16.36 6.68
C GLY A 186 -4.69 15.03 7.39
N VAL A 187 -4.11 14.99 8.57
CA VAL A 187 -4.14 13.83 9.47
C VAL A 187 -4.35 14.33 10.90
N ARG A 188 -5.26 13.70 11.61
CA ARG A 188 -5.38 13.84 13.05
C ARG A 188 -4.72 12.64 13.71
N ALA A 189 -3.71 12.87 14.52
CA ALA A 189 -2.91 11.83 15.13
C ALA A 189 -2.84 12.01 16.66
N MET A 190 -2.58 10.90 17.38
CA MET A 190 -2.45 10.85 18.82
C MET A 190 -1.01 10.50 19.22
N THR A 191 -0.48 11.14 20.26
CA THR A 191 0.82 10.81 20.87
C THR A 191 0.74 9.54 21.70
N ILE A 192 1.89 8.90 21.92
CA ILE A 192 2.01 7.68 22.73
C ILE A 192 2.65 8.06 24.07
N GLU A 193 1.83 8.53 24.97
CA GLU A 193 2.22 9.03 26.29
C GLU A 193 1.17 8.61 27.34
N PRO A 194 1.49 8.67 28.65
CA PRO A 194 0.50 8.41 29.71
C PRO A 194 -0.69 9.39 29.72
N ASP A 195 -0.50 10.60 29.17
CA ASP A 195 -1.55 11.58 28.87
C ASP A 195 -1.53 11.89 27.36
N PRO A 196 -2.17 11.06 26.52
CA PRO A 196 -2.09 11.18 25.07
C PRO A 196 -2.74 12.47 24.57
N LYS A 197 -2.03 13.19 23.69
CA LYS A 197 -2.51 14.41 23.05
C LYS A 197 -2.88 14.13 21.58
N THR A 198 -3.90 14.83 21.10
CA THR A 198 -4.28 14.80 19.68
C THR A 198 -3.77 16.03 18.97
N VAL A 199 -3.23 15.82 17.77
CA VAL A 199 -2.60 16.84 16.94
C VAL A 199 -3.17 16.79 15.54
N GLU A 200 -3.52 17.93 14.98
CA GLU A 200 -3.89 18.08 13.58
C GLU A 200 -2.65 18.46 12.77
N LEU A 201 -2.29 17.65 11.80
CA LEU A 201 -1.24 17.92 10.83
C LEU A 201 -1.85 18.16 9.46
N ARG A 202 -1.46 19.24 8.82
CA ARG A 202 -1.81 19.51 7.41
C ARG A 202 -0.64 19.10 6.49
N ALA A 203 -0.92 18.86 5.21
CA ALA A 203 0.15 18.67 4.24
C ALA A 203 1.02 19.96 4.14
N PRO A 204 2.36 19.86 4.04
CA PRO A 204 3.14 18.62 3.88
C PRO A 204 3.48 17.87 5.18
N GLN A 205 3.30 18.45 6.38
CA GLN A 205 3.68 17.81 7.65
C GLN A 205 2.94 16.48 7.89
N ALA A 206 1.69 16.36 7.41
CA ALA A 206 0.94 15.12 7.45
C ALA A 206 1.73 13.95 6.81
N LEU A 207 2.57 14.21 5.81
CA LEU A 207 3.36 13.17 5.14
C LEU A 207 4.52 12.61 5.99
N LEU A 208 4.84 13.21 7.13
CA LEU A 208 5.83 12.66 8.07
C LEU A 208 5.34 11.40 8.81
N LEU A 209 4.02 11.13 8.75
CA LEU A 209 3.41 9.91 9.27
C LEU A 209 3.07 8.92 8.14
N HIS A 210 3.28 9.31 6.87
CA HIS A 210 2.96 8.48 5.72
C HIS A 210 4.05 7.45 5.43
N HIS A 211 3.63 6.21 5.13
CA HIS A 211 4.51 5.10 4.71
C HIS A 211 5.69 4.84 5.65
N VAL A 212 5.43 4.96 6.96
CA VAL A 212 6.38 4.69 8.05
C VAL A 212 5.90 3.53 8.95
N TYR A 213 4.99 2.71 8.43
CA TYR A 213 4.47 1.50 9.10
C TYR A 213 3.86 1.76 10.47
N GLY A 214 3.24 2.95 10.64
CA GLY A 214 2.59 3.33 11.89
C GLY A 214 3.56 3.54 13.05
N THR A 215 4.80 3.97 12.81
CA THR A 215 5.79 4.23 13.85
C THR A 215 5.72 5.65 14.43
N ASN A 216 5.19 6.62 13.69
CA ASN A 216 5.32 8.06 13.95
C ASN A 216 4.05 8.72 14.47
N GLY A 217 3.38 8.12 15.44
CA GLY A 217 2.12 8.62 15.97
C GLY A 217 0.93 7.78 15.49
N LEU A 218 -0.08 7.70 16.33
CA LEU A 218 -1.28 6.93 16.06
C LEU A 218 -2.25 7.76 15.22
N VAL A 219 -2.42 7.38 13.96
CA VAL A 219 -3.36 8.05 13.06
C VAL A 219 -4.81 7.70 13.43
N LEU A 220 -5.60 8.72 13.75
CA LEU A 220 -7.02 8.60 14.09
C LEU A 220 -7.91 8.88 12.88
N GLU A 221 -7.67 9.97 12.17
CA GLU A 221 -8.48 10.43 11.06
C GLU A 221 -7.61 10.93 9.92
N LEU A 222 -8.13 10.81 8.70
CA LEU A 222 -7.50 11.35 7.50
C LEU A 222 -8.49 12.23 6.74
N GLU A 223 -7.98 13.32 6.20
CA GLU A 223 -8.62 14.16 5.20
C GLU A 223 -7.96 13.91 3.85
N VAL A 224 -8.72 13.43 2.88
CA VAL A 224 -8.19 12.98 1.59
C VAL A 224 -8.92 13.64 0.43
N GLY A 225 -8.18 13.89 -0.66
CA GLY A 225 -8.75 14.37 -1.90
C GLY A 225 -9.56 13.29 -2.60
N LEU A 226 -10.67 13.72 -3.19
CA LEU A 226 -11.55 12.89 -4.01
C LEU A 226 -11.47 13.33 -5.48
N ALA A 227 -11.95 12.48 -6.37
CA ALA A 227 -12.12 12.74 -7.79
C ALA A 227 -13.60 12.53 -8.18
N PRO A 228 -14.08 13.07 -9.30
CA PRO A 228 -15.40 12.71 -9.82
C PRO A 228 -15.49 11.21 -10.08
N ALA A 229 -16.59 10.60 -9.64
CA ALA A 229 -16.84 9.17 -9.81
C ALA A 229 -17.34 8.87 -11.22
N TYR A 230 -16.43 8.80 -12.20
CA TYR A 230 -16.82 8.45 -13.55
C TYR A 230 -17.37 7.03 -13.64
N PRO A 231 -18.27 6.75 -14.61
CA PRO A 231 -18.71 5.41 -14.94
C PRO A 231 -17.55 4.67 -15.65
N TRP A 232 -16.90 3.75 -14.94
CA TRP A 232 -15.73 3.02 -15.43
C TRP A 232 -16.14 1.75 -16.16
N LEU A 233 -15.75 1.65 -17.44
CA LEU A 233 -15.75 0.44 -18.24
C LEU A 233 -14.49 -0.35 -17.89
N GLU A 234 -14.63 -1.64 -17.66
CA GLU A 234 -13.51 -2.57 -17.49
C GLU A 234 -13.25 -3.33 -18.78
N ALA A 235 -12.00 -3.39 -19.21
CA ALA A 235 -11.60 -4.18 -20.35
C ALA A 235 -10.28 -4.91 -20.13
N ILE A 236 -10.13 -6.06 -20.81
CA ILE A 236 -8.87 -6.77 -20.98
C ILE A 236 -8.57 -6.77 -22.48
N VAL A 237 -7.38 -6.29 -22.84
CA VAL A 237 -6.85 -6.31 -24.20
C VAL A 237 -5.72 -7.32 -24.26
N CYS A 238 -5.85 -8.33 -25.12
CA CYS A 238 -4.84 -9.36 -25.31
C CYS A 238 -4.03 -9.11 -26.59
N PHE A 239 -2.76 -9.49 -26.50
CA PHE A 239 -1.79 -9.48 -27.60
C PHE A 239 -1.13 -10.84 -27.71
N ASP A 240 -0.58 -11.18 -28.91
CA ASP A 240 0.15 -12.41 -29.10
C ASP A 240 1.25 -12.58 -28.04
N GLY A 241 1.48 -13.81 -27.58
CA GLY A 241 2.46 -14.14 -26.55
C GLY A 241 3.93 -14.14 -27.00
N ALA A 242 4.21 -13.95 -28.29
CA ALA A 242 5.57 -13.82 -28.79
C ALA A 242 6.22 -12.47 -28.38
N ASP A 243 7.53 -12.35 -28.54
CA ASP A 243 8.28 -11.12 -28.18
C ASP A 243 7.77 -9.89 -28.92
N ALA A 244 7.41 -10.03 -30.21
CA ALA A 244 6.77 -8.96 -30.98
C ALA A 244 5.42 -8.53 -30.39
N GLY A 245 4.67 -9.45 -29.79
CA GLY A 245 3.42 -9.16 -29.08
C GLY A 245 3.67 -8.42 -27.77
N PHE A 246 4.76 -8.73 -27.05
CA PHE A 246 5.16 -7.94 -25.87
C PHE A 246 5.48 -6.50 -26.24
N ASP A 247 6.24 -6.31 -27.32
CA ASP A 247 6.59 -4.97 -27.81
C ASP A 247 5.36 -4.16 -28.19
N THR A 248 4.37 -4.80 -28.77
CA THR A 248 3.09 -4.17 -29.13
C THR A 248 2.25 -3.88 -27.88
N ALA A 249 2.19 -4.82 -26.94
CA ALA A 249 1.43 -4.66 -25.69
C ALA A 249 1.94 -3.52 -24.81
N ILE A 250 3.28 -3.38 -24.65
CA ILE A 250 3.86 -2.30 -23.86
C ILE A 250 3.72 -0.95 -24.58
N ALA A 251 3.83 -0.92 -25.92
CA ALA A 251 3.61 0.30 -26.70
C ALA A 251 2.13 0.75 -26.60
N PHE A 252 1.18 -0.16 -26.69
CA PHE A 252 -0.24 0.13 -26.44
C PHE A 252 -0.49 0.66 -25.03
N ALA A 253 0.06 -0.02 -24.02
CA ALA A 253 -0.15 0.37 -22.64
C ALA A 253 0.40 1.78 -22.35
N ASP A 254 1.59 2.10 -22.88
CA ASP A 254 2.20 3.44 -22.77
C ASP A 254 1.42 4.49 -23.55
N ALA A 255 1.01 4.20 -24.77
CA ALA A 255 0.18 5.09 -25.59
C ALA A 255 -1.15 5.41 -24.87
N LEU A 256 -1.85 4.38 -24.37
CA LEU A 256 -3.09 4.56 -23.60
C LEU A 256 -2.84 5.36 -22.33
N ALA A 257 -1.82 5.02 -21.56
CA ALA A 257 -1.49 5.73 -20.33
C ALA A 257 -1.21 7.21 -20.59
N SER A 258 -0.51 7.51 -21.67
CA SER A 258 -0.08 8.86 -22.06
C SER A 258 -1.17 9.67 -22.79
N ALA A 259 -2.20 9.03 -23.36
CA ALA A 259 -3.26 9.70 -24.13
C ALA A 259 -4.12 10.64 -23.23
N PRO A 260 -4.05 11.98 -23.36
CA PRO A 260 -4.81 12.89 -22.51
C PRO A 260 -6.31 12.87 -22.82
N GLY A 261 -6.69 12.54 -24.05
CA GLY A 261 -8.10 12.51 -24.51
C GLY A 261 -8.86 11.25 -24.10
N ILE A 262 -8.18 10.22 -23.59
CA ILE A 262 -8.83 9.01 -23.09
C ILE A 262 -8.81 9.06 -21.56
N VAL A 263 -9.94 9.31 -20.93
CA VAL A 263 -10.07 9.30 -19.46
C VAL A 263 -10.00 7.85 -18.97
N LYS A 264 -9.00 7.55 -18.15
CA LYS A 264 -8.73 6.22 -17.60
C LYS A 264 -8.39 6.29 -16.12
N LYS A 265 -8.63 5.21 -15.38
CA LYS A 265 -8.32 5.08 -13.94
C LYS A 265 -7.19 4.11 -13.68
N SER A 266 -6.98 3.14 -14.59
CA SER A 266 -5.91 2.14 -14.46
C SER A 266 -5.49 1.64 -15.83
N VAL A 267 -4.19 1.36 -15.96
CA VAL A 267 -3.57 0.60 -17.06
C VAL A 267 -2.53 -0.30 -16.43
N THR A 268 -2.73 -1.61 -16.54
CA THR A 268 -1.86 -2.66 -15.98
C THR A 268 -1.43 -3.60 -17.09
N LEU A 269 -0.13 -3.74 -17.33
CA LEU A 269 0.42 -4.72 -18.28
C LEU A 269 0.89 -5.97 -17.54
N LEU A 270 0.37 -7.11 -17.94
CA LEU A 270 0.76 -8.44 -17.49
C LEU A 270 1.34 -9.21 -18.68
N ALA A 271 2.66 -9.39 -18.70
CA ALA A 271 3.29 -10.17 -19.75
C ALA A 271 3.08 -11.68 -19.54
N ALA A 272 3.04 -12.46 -20.64
CA ALA A 272 3.07 -13.91 -20.57
C ALA A 272 4.29 -14.38 -19.75
N PRO A 273 4.18 -15.40 -18.86
CA PRO A 273 3.00 -16.25 -18.64
C PRO A 273 2.09 -15.79 -17.48
N ILE A 274 2.14 -14.53 -17.01
CA ILE A 274 1.32 -14.07 -15.84
C ILE A 274 -0.19 -14.27 -16.12
N PRO A 275 -0.76 -13.96 -17.30
CA PRO A 275 -2.16 -14.24 -17.58
C PRO A 275 -2.56 -15.71 -17.38
N ASP A 276 -1.69 -16.66 -17.74
CA ASP A 276 -1.95 -18.09 -17.54
C ASP A 276 -1.98 -18.47 -16.04
N LEU A 277 -1.10 -17.87 -15.23
CA LEU A 277 -1.14 -18.04 -13.77
C LEU A 277 -2.46 -17.52 -13.19
N LEU A 278 -2.96 -16.38 -13.66
CA LEU A 278 -4.25 -15.84 -13.22
C LEU A 278 -5.42 -16.73 -13.66
N LEU A 279 -5.42 -17.22 -14.89
CA LEU A 279 -6.44 -18.16 -15.40
C LEU A 279 -6.48 -19.46 -14.57
N ALA A 280 -5.30 -19.98 -14.20
CA ALA A 280 -5.18 -21.17 -13.36
C ALA A 280 -5.62 -20.91 -11.90
N ALA A 281 -5.32 -19.71 -11.38
CA ALA A 281 -5.62 -19.33 -10.00
C ALA A 281 -7.12 -19.08 -9.73
N THR A 282 -7.87 -18.67 -10.78
CA THR A 282 -9.26 -18.23 -10.60
C THR A 282 -10.16 -18.60 -11.78
N PRO A 283 -11.22 -19.41 -11.53
CA PRO A 283 -12.21 -19.72 -12.55
C PRO A 283 -12.95 -18.49 -13.12
N LEU A 284 -12.91 -17.36 -12.40
CA LEU A 284 -13.63 -16.13 -12.78
C LEU A 284 -13.07 -15.45 -14.03
N LEU A 285 -11.79 -15.69 -14.34
CA LEU A 285 -11.14 -15.19 -15.54
C LEU A 285 -11.16 -16.19 -16.69
N LYS A 286 -11.74 -17.37 -16.51
CA LYS A 286 -11.83 -18.38 -17.57
C LYS A 286 -12.56 -17.81 -18.79
N GLY A 287 -11.90 -17.88 -19.94
CA GLY A 287 -12.42 -17.37 -21.21
C GLY A 287 -12.27 -15.85 -21.41
N THR A 288 -11.61 -15.15 -20.49
CA THR A 288 -11.36 -13.71 -20.62
C THR A 288 -9.99 -13.35 -21.22
N MET A 289 -9.11 -14.33 -21.38
CA MET A 289 -7.79 -14.18 -21.98
C MET A 289 -7.44 -15.45 -22.76
N SER A 290 -6.62 -15.32 -23.80
CA SER A 290 -6.05 -16.46 -24.52
C SER A 290 -4.83 -17.00 -23.78
N ALA A 291 -4.64 -18.31 -23.78
CA ALA A 291 -3.45 -18.94 -23.21
C ALA A 291 -2.18 -18.42 -23.91
N GLY A 292 -1.14 -18.16 -23.13
CA GLY A 292 0.14 -17.66 -23.62
C GLY A 292 0.13 -16.19 -24.08
N SER A 293 -0.98 -15.45 -23.96
CA SER A 293 -1.05 -14.05 -24.40
C SER A 293 -0.46 -13.07 -23.37
N HIS A 294 -0.02 -11.90 -23.85
CA HIS A 294 0.15 -10.72 -23.01
C HIS A 294 -1.19 -10.05 -22.82
N ALA A 295 -1.45 -9.48 -21.64
CA ALA A 295 -2.72 -8.85 -21.34
C ALA A 295 -2.54 -7.46 -20.74
N VAL A 296 -3.37 -6.50 -21.20
CA VAL A 296 -3.46 -5.16 -20.61
C VAL A 296 -4.85 -5.00 -19.99
N PHE A 297 -4.87 -4.82 -18.66
CA PHE A 297 -6.10 -4.59 -17.89
C PHE A 297 -6.31 -3.09 -17.77
N VAL A 298 -7.52 -2.62 -18.12
CA VAL A 298 -7.79 -1.17 -18.16
C VAL A 298 -9.14 -0.82 -17.54
N LEU A 299 -9.16 0.34 -16.89
CA LEU A 299 -10.39 1.04 -16.50
C LEU A 299 -10.44 2.34 -17.30
N VAL A 300 -11.40 2.46 -18.18
CA VAL A 300 -11.62 3.63 -19.06
C VAL A 300 -13.01 4.18 -18.80
N ALA A 301 -13.17 5.52 -18.78
CA ALA A 301 -14.49 6.11 -18.67
C ALA A 301 -15.35 5.69 -19.90
N ASP A 302 -16.61 5.35 -19.68
CA ASP A 302 -17.48 4.79 -20.73
C ASP A 302 -17.63 5.73 -21.94
N PHE A 303 -17.67 7.04 -21.73
CA PHE A 303 -17.72 8.02 -22.82
C PHE A 303 -16.42 8.10 -23.65
N ALA A 304 -15.28 7.58 -23.13
CA ALA A 304 -14.00 7.53 -23.84
C ALA A 304 -13.82 6.20 -24.61
N GLU A 305 -14.78 5.28 -24.54
CA GLU A 305 -14.70 3.96 -25.19
C GLU A 305 -14.41 4.03 -26.70
N PRO A 306 -15.03 4.90 -27.51
CA PRO A 306 -14.73 4.96 -28.93
C PRO A 306 -13.26 5.25 -29.26
N ALA A 307 -12.64 6.21 -28.55
CA ALA A 307 -11.23 6.52 -28.71
C ALA A 307 -10.32 5.38 -28.19
N PHE A 308 -10.72 4.72 -27.12
CA PHE A 308 -10.04 3.53 -26.62
C PHE A 308 -10.04 2.40 -27.62
N GLN A 309 -11.22 2.10 -28.25
CA GLN A 309 -11.33 1.04 -29.25
C GLN A 309 -10.49 1.35 -30.51
N GLN A 310 -10.46 2.61 -30.93
CA GLN A 310 -9.57 3.04 -32.00
C GLN A 310 -8.10 2.76 -31.67
N LEU A 311 -7.64 3.14 -30.48
CA LEU A 311 -6.26 2.92 -30.06
C LEU A 311 -5.92 1.42 -29.98
N VAL A 312 -6.86 0.57 -29.53
CA VAL A 312 -6.71 -0.90 -29.53
C VAL A 312 -6.49 -1.41 -30.97
N ALA A 313 -7.31 -0.95 -31.92
CA ALA A 313 -7.21 -1.37 -33.34
C ALA A 313 -5.88 -0.91 -33.96
N GLU A 314 -5.44 0.31 -33.68
CA GLU A 314 -4.15 0.84 -34.19
C GLU A 314 -2.96 0.02 -33.73
N HIS A 315 -3.04 -0.63 -32.55
CA HIS A 315 -1.99 -1.48 -32.01
C HIS A 315 -2.25 -2.98 -32.21
N GLY A 316 -3.28 -3.37 -32.96
CA GLY A 316 -3.57 -4.78 -33.25
C GLY A 316 -3.96 -5.61 -32.03
N GLY A 317 -4.43 -4.98 -30.95
CA GLY A 317 -4.92 -5.66 -29.76
C GLY A 317 -6.32 -6.26 -29.97
N THR A 318 -6.66 -7.26 -29.16
CA THR A 318 -8.00 -7.86 -29.14
C THR A 318 -8.65 -7.65 -27.79
N VAL A 319 -9.81 -6.97 -27.72
CA VAL A 319 -10.60 -6.85 -26.48
C VAL A 319 -11.26 -8.20 -26.20
N THR A 320 -10.79 -8.91 -25.19
CA THR A 320 -11.26 -10.24 -24.80
C THR A 320 -12.24 -10.23 -23.62
N LEU A 321 -12.23 -9.16 -22.83
CA LEU A 321 -13.22 -8.84 -21.81
C LEU A 321 -13.64 -7.39 -21.97
N ARG A 322 -14.95 -7.14 -21.91
CA ARG A 322 -15.54 -5.81 -21.79
C ARG A 322 -16.71 -5.89 -20.84
N LYS A 323 -16.70 -5.05 -19.80
CA LYS A 323 -17.81 -4.90 -18.85
C LYS A 323 -18.18 -3.44 -18.72
N THR A 324 -19.45 -3.15 -18.93
CA THR A 324 -20.02 -1.83 -18.63
C THR A 324 -20.02 -1.55 -17.14
N PRO A 325 -20.11 -0.28 -16.72
CA PRO A 325 -20.25 0.09 -15.30
C PRO A 325 -21.44 -0.60 -14.61
N ALA A 326 -22.53 -0.84 -15.35
CA ALA A 326 -23.71 -1.54 -14.83
C ALA A 326 -23.41 -3.03 -14.56
N GLU A 327 -22.73 -3.72 -15.48
CA GLU A 327 -22.33 -5.13 -15.32
C GLU A 327 -21.31 -5.31 -14.19
N VAL A 328 -20.36 -4.39 -14.03
CA VAL A 328 -19.42 -4.41 -12.89
C VAL A 328 -20.17 -4.31 -11.57
N ARG A 329 -21.09 -3.35 -11.45
CA ARG A 329 -21.94 -3.21 -10.24
C ARG A 329 -22.78 -4.45 -9.99
N ALA A 330 -23.45 -4.99 -11.01
CA ALA A 330 -24.33 -6.15 -10.89
C ALA A 330 -23.57 -7.43 -10.48
N SER A 331 -22.37 -7.63 -11.04
CA SER A 331 -21.54 -8.78 -10.71
C SER A 331 -20.82 -8.68 -9.36
N ASN A 332 -20.69 -7.48 -8.81
CA ASN A 332 -19.84 -7.17 -7.66
C ASN A 332 -18.41 -7.71 -7.79
N ARG A 333 -17.88 -7.76 -9.03
CA ARG A 333 -16.57 -8.30 -9.38
C ARG A 333 -15.87 -7.35 -10.33
N THR A 334 -14.62 -7.03 -10.02
CA THR A 334 -13.82 -6.06 -10.79
C THR A 334 -12.45 -6.66 -11.12
N ILE A 335 -11.91 -6.28 -12.28
CA ILE A 335 -10.54 -6.66 -12.68
C ILE A 335 -9.48 -6.02 -11.78
N VAL A 336 -9.81 -5.00 -11.01
CA VAL A 336 -8.92 -4.39 -9.99
C VAL A 336 -8.37 -5.45 -9.02
N GLU A 337 -9.14 -6.49 -8.73
CA GLU A 337 -8.74 -7.57 -7.83
C GLU A 337 -7.67 -8.52 -8.40
N TYR A 338 -7.16 -8.24 -9.60
CA TYR A 338 -6.09 -9.01 -10.26
C TYR A 338 -4.86 -8.16 -10.60
N THR A 339 -4.86 -6.89 -10.22
CA THR A 339 -3.79 -5.92 -10.47
C THR A 339 -2.97 -5.69 -9.20
N TRP A 340 -1.92 -4.91 -9.27
CA TRP A 340 -1.04 -4.58 -8.15
C TRP A 340 -0.58 -5.85 -7.41
N ASN A 341 -0.49 -5.83 -6.09
CA ASN A 341 -0.04 -6.97 -5.29
C ASN A 341 -0.98 -8.20 -5.35
N HIS A 342 -2.23 -8.05 -5.84
CA HIS A 342 -3.10 -9.19 -6.04
C HIS A 342 -2.68 -10.07 -7.22
N THR A 343 -1.97 -9.55 -8.22
CA THR A 343 -1.32 -10.38 -9.24
C THR A 343 -0.38 -11.39 -8.58
N THR A 344 0.48 -10.93 -7.66
CA THR A 344 1.38 -11.79 -6.87
C THR A 344 0.59 -12.79 -6.02
N LEU A 345 -0.46 -12.34 -5.32
CA LEU A 345 -1.30 -13.21 -4.50
C LEU A 345 -1.90 -14.37 -5.31
N HIS A 346 -2.42 -14.07 -6.50
CA HIS A 346 -3.01 -15.09 -7.36
C HIS A 346 -1.96 -16.02 -7.96
N ALA A 347 -0.83 -15.49 -8.42
CA ALA A 347 0.28 -16.29 -8.95
C ALA A 347 0.82 -17.28 -7.89
N LEU A 348 0.97 -16.84 -6.64
CA LEU A 348 1.39 -17.68 -5.52
C LEU A 348 0.42 -18.81 -5.15
N LYS A 349 -0.85 -18.76 -5.58
CA LYS A 349 -1.77 -19.89 -5.44
C LYS A 349 -1.43 -21.04 -6.40
N VAL A 350 -0.81 -20.73 -7.52
CA VAL A 350 -0.44 -21.68 -8.57
C VAL A 350 1.00 -22.13 -8.42
N ASP A 351 1.92 -21.19 -8.23
CA ASP A 351 3.35 -21.45 -8.11
C ASP A 351 3.91 -20.84 -6.82
N LYS A 352 4.20 -21.69 -5.84
CA LYS A 352 4.78 -21.30 -4.55
C LYS A 352 6.26 -20.93 -4.63
N GLY A 353 6.94 -21.22 -5.72
CA GLY A 353 8.32 -20.82 -5.99
C GLY A 353 8.47 -19.37 -6.44
N LEU A 354 7.37 -18.64 -6.60
CA LEU A 354 7.39 -17.24 -6.95
C LEU A 354 7.59 -16.34 -5.71
N THR A 355 8.19 -15.20 -5.95
CA THR A 355 8.15 -14.01 -5.11
C THR A 355 7.98 -12.78 -6.02
N TYR A 356 8.32 -11.59 -5.56
CA TYR A 356 8.16 -10.38 -6.36
C TYR A 356 9.22 -9.35 -6.00
N ILE A 357 9.42 -8.36 -6.88
CA ILE A 357 10.18 -7.15 -6.59
C ILE A 357 9.33 -5.93 -6.88
N GLN A 358 9.69 -4.79 -6.28
CA GLN A 358 9.06 -3.50 -6.56
C GLN A 358 10.07 -2.57 -7.18
N SER A 359 9.77 -2.16 -8.41
CA SER A 359 10.64 -1.29 -9.20
C SER A 359 9.94 0.00 -9.60
N GLY A 360 10.72 1.08 -9.67
CA GLY A 360 10.32 2.37 -10.22
C GLY A 360 11.16 2.69 -11.44
N PHE A 361 10.53 2.75 -12.59
CA PHE A 361 11.19 3.05 -13.85
C PHE A 361 11.40 4.56 -14.00
N GLU A 362 12.23 4.95 -14.95
CA GLU A 362 12.55 6.35 -15.23
C GLU A 362 11.57 6.93 -16.28
N PRO A 363 10.91 8.06 -16.02
CA PRO A 363 10.03 8.69 -17.01
C PRO A 363 10.72 8.92 -18.35
N GLY A 364 10.02 8.56 -19.44
CA GLY A 364 10.54 8.64 -20.80
C GLY A 364 11.52 7.52 -21.20
N ARG A 365 11.99 6.70 -20.25
CA ARG A 365 12.85 5.54 -20.49
C ARG A 365 12.23 4.22 -20.07
N HIS A 366 11.10 4.25 -19.36
CA HIS A 366 10.47 3.10 -18.74
C HIS A 366 10.17 1.96 -19.72
N VAL A 367 9.71 2.26 -20.93
CA VAL A 367 9.45 1.23 -21.97
C VAL A 367 10.75 0.52 -22.36
N GLN A 368 11.82 1.30 -22.66
CA GLN A 368 13.10 0.73 -23.04
C GLN A 368 13.73 -0.06 -21.90
N GLN A 369 13.68 0.46 -20.67
CA GLN A 369 14.20 -0.23 -19.49
C GLN A 369 13.47 -1.56 -19.25
N ALA A 370 12.14 -1.59 -19.37
CA ALA A 370 11.35 -2.81 -19.21
C ALA A 370 11.70 -3.87 -20.25
N LYS A 371 11.86 -3.48 -21.54
CA LYS A 371 12.30 -4.37 -22.62
C LYS A 371 13.70 -4.93 -22.34
N THR A 372 14.67 -4.05 -22.06
CA THR A 372 16.05 -4.46 -21.77
C THR A 372 16.14 -5.45 -20.60
N LEU A 373 15.39 -5.21 -19.52
CA LEU A 373 15.39 -6.09 -18.36
C LEU A 373 14.71 -7.43 -18.67
N ARG A 374 13.61 -7.42 -19.43
CA ARG A 374 12.97 -8.64 -19.89
C ARG A 374 13.91 -9.50 -20.75
N ASP A 375 14.59 -8.89 -21.72
CA ASP A 375 15.54 -9.61 -22.59
C ASP A 375 16.71 -10.20 -21.78
N LYS A 376 17.16 -9.49 -20.75
CA LYS A 376 18.29 -9.90 -19.91
C LYS A 376 17.95 -10.97 -18.89
N LEU A 377 16.75 -10.93 -18.30
CA LEU A 377 16.32 -11.77 -17.18
C LEU A 377 15.39 -12.93 -17.63
N GLY A 378 14.82 -12.84 -18.85
CA GLY A 378 13.98 -13.89 -19.42
C GLY A 378 12.85 -14.33 -18.48
N ASP A 379 12.66 -15.65 -18.41
CA ASP A 379 11.61 -16.27 -17.59
C ASP A 379 11.85 -16.22 -16.08
N GLU A 380 13.02 -15.73 -15.65
CA GLU A 380 13.33 -15.58 -14.23
C GLU A 380 12.56 -14.42 -13.59
N VAL A 381 12.27 -13.36 -14.39
CA VAL A 381 11.52 -12.19 -13.95
C VAL A 381 10.36 -11.91 -14.90
N LEU A 382 9.15 -12.19 -14.44
CA LEU A 382 7.93 -12.02 -15.22
C LEU A 382 7.45 -10.57 -15.14
N VAL A 383 7.26 -9.91 -16.26
CA VAL A 383 6.96 -8.49 -16.34
C VAL A 383 5.51 -8.20 -15.95
N HIS A 384 5.35 -7.41 -14.87
CA HIS A 384 4.10 -6.81 -14.43
C HIS A 384 4.34 -5.31 -14.22
N LEU A 385 3.63 -4.46 -14.96
CA LEU A 385 3.75 -3.01 -14.91
C LEU A 385 2.41 -2.35 -14.60
N GLU A 386 2.45 -1.39 -13.65
CA GLU A 386 1.35 -0.50 -13.33
C GLU A 386 1.69 0.91 -13.80
N PHE A 387 0.92 1.46 -14.73
CA PHE A 387 1.16 2.82 -15.22
C PHE A 387 0.66 3.85 -14.22
N ILE A 388 1.54 4.78 -13.86
CA ILE A 388 1.30 5.80 -12.83
C ILE A 388 1.89 7.14 -13.26
N ARG A 389 1.49 8.23 -12.63
CA ARG A 389 2.21 9.50 -12.70
C ARG A 389 3.23 9.60 -11.58
N THR A 390 4.35 10.29 -11.85
CA THR A 390 5.27 10.71 -10.80
C THR A 390 4.67 11.82 -9.96
N LYS A 391 5.35 12.23 -8.89
CA LYS A 391 4.93 13.38 -8.08
C LYS A 391 4.92 14.68 -8.88
N GLU A 392 5.77 14.78 -9.90
CA GLU A 392 5.92 15.92 -10.81
C GLU A 392 4.93 15.86 -11.98
N GLY A 393 4.14 14.80 -12.08
CA GLY A 393 3.08 14.65 -13.07
C GLY A 393 3.49 13.94 -14.36
N ALA A 394 4.75 13.54 -14.54
CA ALA A 394 5.20 12.78 -15.71
C ALA A 394 4.59 11.36 -15.72
N MET A 395 4.27 10.83 -16.92
CA MET A 395 3.85 9.45 -17.06
C MET A 395 5.04 8.51 -16.83
N ASN A 396 4.79 7.44 -16.12
CA ASN A 396 5.78 6.42 -15.76
C ASN A 396 5.08 5.08 -15.50
N CYS A 397 5.86 4.05 -15.16
CA CYS A 397 5.32 2.82 -14.60
C CYS A 397 6.08 2.39 -13.34
N SER A 398 5.37 1.71 -12.46
CA SER A 398 5.93 0.91 -11.37
C SER A 398 5.86 -0.56 -11.75
N GLY A 399 6.93 -1.31 -11.52
CA GLY A 399 6.93 -2.75 -11.69
C GLY A 399 6.62 -3.45 -10.37
N LEU A 400 5.76 -4.45 -10.46
CA LEU A 400 5.52 -5.44 -9.42
C LEU A 400 5.84 -6.83 -10.00
N GLN A 401 7.05 -6.92 -10.58
CA GLN A 401 7.48 -8.10 -11.33
C GLN A 401 7.49 -9.33 -10.43
N LEU A 402 7.00 -10.45 -10.97
CA LEU A 402 7.11 -11.74 -10.30
C LEU A 402 8.51 -12.32 -10.57
N VAL A 403 9.11 -12.90 -9.55
CA VAL A 403 10.45 -13.49 -9.61
C VAL A 403 10.37 -14.96 -9.26
N ARG A 404 10.96 -15.83 -10.07
CA ARG A 404 11.21 -17.24 -9.71
C ARG A 404 12.33 -17.28 -8.70
N TYR A 405 11.96 -17.49 -7.45
CA TYR A 405 12.91 -17.47 -6.35
C TYR A 405 13.75 -18.73 -6.30
N THR A 406 15.07 -18.58 -6.31
CA THR A 406 16.03 -19.67 -6.19
C THR A 406 16.88 -19.54 -4.92
N SER A 407 17.38 -18.33 -4.64
CA SER A 407 18.14 -18.02 -3.43
C SER A 407 18.09 -16.52 -3.09
N ASP A 408 18.50 -16.15 -1.88
CA ASP A 408 18.62 -14.75 -1.45
C ASP A 408 19.66 -14.01 -2.28
N GLU A 409 20.78 -14.67 -2.58
CA GLU A 409 21.87 -14.12 -3.38
C GLU A 409 21.37 -13.76 -4.77
N ARG A 410 20.68 -14.70 -5.44
CA ARG A 410 20.14 -14.45 -6.79
C ARG A 410 19.07 -13.37 -6.81
N LEU A 411 18.20 -13.34 -5.79
CA LEU A 411 17.22 -12.27 -5.65
C LEU A 411 17.89 -10.90 -5.50
N ASN A 412 18.96 -10.81 -4.72
CA ASN A 412 19.73 -9.57 -4.57
C ASN A 412 20.45 -9.19 -5.87
N GLU A 413 21.00 -10.15 -6.62
CA GLU A 413 21.58 -9.90 -7.95
C GLU A 413 20.54 -9.37 -8.93
N ILE A 414 19.33 -9.95 -8.98
CA ILE A 414 18.22 -9.46 -9.82
C ILE A 414 17.90 -8.01 -9.49
N MET A 415 17.78 -7.67 -8.20
CA MET A 415 17.54 -6.30 -7.77
C MET A 415 18.71 -5.38 -8.15
N GLN A 416 19.94 -5.85 -8.08
CA GLN A 416 21.12 -5.08 -8.49
C GLN A 416 21.16 -4.86 -10.00
N ILE A 417 20.83 -5.87 -10.81
CA ILE A 417 20.71 -5.73 -12.27
C ILE A 417 19.71 -4.63 -12.64
N HIS A 418 18.57 -4.52 -11.94
CA HIS A 418 17.63 -3.41 -12.16
C HIS A 418 18.29 -2.04 -11.88
N ARG A 419 18.99 -1.91 -10.76
CA ARG A 419 19.69 -0.66 -10.38
C ARG A 419 20.77 -0.27 -11.41
N ASP A 420 21.52 -1.25 -11.91
CA ASP A 420 22.58 -1.04 -12.92
C ASP A 420 22.01 -0.53 -14.26
N HIS A 421 20.69 -0.74 -14.49
CA HIS A 421 19.96 -0.22 -15.65
C HIS A 421 19.14 1.05 -15.33
N GLY A 422 19.42 1.71 -14.19
CA GLY A 422 18.75 2.95 -13.78
C GLY A 422 17.33 2.77 -13.24
N VAL A 423 16.95 1.55 -12.90
CA VAL A 423 15.63 1.26 -12.32
C VAL A 423 15.73 1.24 -10.80
N TYR A 424 14.95 2.11 -10.14
CA TYR A 424 14.88 2.12 -8.69
C TYR A 424 14.25 0.85 -8.15
N ILE A 425 14.80 0.31 -7.06
CA ILE A 425 14.21 -0.82 -6.33
C ILE A 425 13.82 -0.38 -4.92
N ALA A 426 12.52 -0.44 -4.63
CA ALA A 426 12.00 -0.47 -3.28
C ALA A 426 12.00 -1.93 -2.81
N ASN A 427 12.97 -2.30 -1.98
CA ASN A 427 13.14 -3.70 -1.58
C ASN A 427 11.95 -4.20 -0.74
N PRO A 428 11.12 -5.14 -1.23
CA PRO A 428 9.97 -5.65 -0.49
C PRO A 428 10.32 -6.81 0.46
N HIS A 429 11.59 -7.20 0.55
CA HIS A 429 12.08 -8.33 1.35
C HIS A 429 12.70 -7.88 2.67
N VAL A 430 12.34 -6.68 3.12
CA VAL A 430 12.80 -6.09 4.37
C VAL A 430 11.63 -5.52 5.16
N TRP A 431 11.71 -5.57 6.48
CA TRP A 431 10.63 -5.15 7.38
C TRP A 431 10.88 -3.80 8.09
N ARG A 432 12.05 -3.19 7.85
CA ARG A 432 12.35 -1.83 8.33
C ARG A 432 12.10 -0.81 7.24
N VAL A 433 11.58 0.34 7.63
CA VAL A 433 11.19 1.42 6.72
C VAL A 433 12.32 1.88 5.82
N GLU A 434 13.50 2.11 6.41
CA GLU A 434 14.67 2.65 5.68
C GLU A 434 15.32 1.59 4.78
N ASP A 435 15.27 0.32 5.17
CA ASP A 435 15.91 -0.77 4.40
C ASP A 435 15.24 -0.93 3.02
N GLY A 436 13.93 -0.71 2.93
CA GLY A 436 13.21 -0.63 1.66
C GLY A 436 13.65 0.55 0.79
N LYS A 437 14.26 1.58 1.38
CA LYS A 437 14.76 2.81 0.75
C LYS A 437 16.29 2.89 0.75
N GLN A 438 16.97 1.77 0.55
CA GLN A 438 18.43 1.67 0.50
C GLN A 438 19.13 2.12 1.80
N GLY A 439 18.49 1.97 2.94
CA GLY A 439 19.07 2.29 4.26
C GLY A 439 19.11 3.78 4.61
N GLN A 440 18.54 4.66 3.79
CA GLN A 440 18.57 6.09 4.04
C GLN A 440 17.68 6.49 5.21
N VAL A 441 18.27 7.01 6.27
CA VAL A 441 17.56 7.57 7.42
C VAL A 441 17.13 9.00 7.11
N ASN A 442 15.82 9.26 7.26
CA ASN A 442 15.28 10.62 7.17
C ASN A 442 15.20 11.23 8.58
N PRO A 443 15.95 12.30 8.88
CA PRO A 443 15.96 12.95 10.19
C PRO A 443 14.58 13.45 10.65
N ASP A 444 13.76 13.97 9.73
CA ASP A 444 12.41 14.47 10.04
C ASP A 444 11.49 13.35 10.53
N ILE A 445 11.59 12.16 9.95
CA ILE A 445 10.81 10.99 10.37
C ILE A 445 11.21 10.58 11.80
N VAL A 446 12.51 10.55 12.09
CA VAL A 446 13.01 10.17 13.41
C VAL A 446 12.62 11.21 14.47
N ALA A 447 12.77 12.51 14.16
CA ALA A 447 12.37 13.60 15.04
C ALA A 447 10.84 13.59 15.30
N THR A 448 10.05 13.31 14.27
CA THR A 448 8.60 13.16 14.39
C THR A 448 8.23 11.99 15.30
N LYS A 449 8.88 10.83 15.12
CA LYS A 449 8.67 9.70 16.03
C LYS A 449 8.99 10.07 17.47
N LEU A 450 10.16 10.67 17.71
CA LEU A 450 10.56 11.06 19.08
C LEU A 450 9.53 11.99 19.73
N ARG A 451 8.92 12.87 18.95
CA ARG A 451 7.92 13.82 19.44
C ARG A 451 6.57 13.19 19.71
N PHE A 452 6.12 12.24 18.88
CA PHE A 452 4.84 11.54 19.05
C PHE A 452 4.92 10.33 19.97
N ASP A 453 6.09 9.74 20.11
CA ASP A 453 6.32 8.50 20.86
C ASP A 453 7.71 8.53 21.52
N PRO A 454 7.88 9.36 22.56
CA PRO A 454 9.19 9.55 23.20
C PRO A 454 9.77 8.29 23.84
N GLN A 455 8.92 7.33 24.19
CA GLN A 455 9.34 6.05 24.75
C GLN A 455 9.65 4.98 23.69
N GLY A 456 9.34 5.22 22.39
CA GLY A 456 9.56 4.27 21.31
C GLY A 456 8.66 3.02 21.34
N LEU A 457 7.47 3.13 21.94
CA LEU A 457 6.52 2.01 22.13
C LEU A 457 5.70 1.68 20.89
N LEU A 458 5.54 2.63 19.96
CA LEU A 458 4.70 2.45 18.78
C LEU A 458 5.46 1.72 17.68
N ASN A 459 5.03 0.51 17.37
CA ASN A 459 5.59 -0.41 16.38
C ASN A 459 7.14 -0.48 16.43
N PRO A 460 7.72 -0.79 17.61
CA PRO A 460 9.15 -0.76 17.82
C PRO A 460 9.89 -1.75 16.91
N GLY A 461 11.14 -1.41 16.55
CA GLY A 461 11.98 -2.22 15.67
C GLY A 461 11.79 -1.98 14.17
N LYS A 462 10.77 -1.23 13.74
CA LYS A 462 10.50 -0.93 12.32
C LYS A 462 11.25 0.29 11.78
N LEU A 463 11.76 1.15 12.63
CA LEU A 463 12.50 2.34 12.24
C LEU A 463 13.97 2.21 12.66
N ARG A 464 14.88 2.06 11.67
CA ARG A 464 16.34 1.95 11.90
C ARG A 464 16.88 3.22 12.53
N GLY A 465 16.45 4.38 12.03
CA GLY A 465 16.89 5.69 12.50
C GLY A 465 16.58 5.96 13.97
N TRP A 466 15.70 5.17 14.61
CA TRP A 466 15.44 5.32 16.04
C TRP A 466 16.70 5.15 16.92
N ALA A 467 17.64 4.33 16.48
CA ALA A 467 18.93 4.15 17.15
C ALA A 467 19.82 5.44 17.09
N GLU A 468 19.55 6.31 16.12
CA GLU A 468 20.30 7.55 15.87
C GLU A 468 19.61 8.80 16.43
N ARG A 469 18.48 8.67 17.12
CA ARG A 469 17.64 9.80 17.56
C ARG A 469 18.38 10.87 18.34
N GLU A 470 19.26 10.47 19.25
CA GLU A 470 20.04 11.40 20.10
C GLU A 470 21.02 12.21 19.25
N ARG A 471 21.69 11.57 18.29
CA ARG A 471 22.60 12.23 17.35
C ARG A 471 21.83 13.21 16.46
N ILE A 472 20.69 12.82 15.92
CA ILE A 472 19.85 13.67 15.05
C ILE A 472 19.39 14.92 15.82
N VAL A 473 18.96 14.77 17.06
CA VAL A 473 18.56 15.93 17.92
C VAL A 473 19.75 16.84 18.20
N ALA A 474 20.93 16.28 18.52
CA ALA A 474 22.14 17.07 18.73
C ALA A 474 22.60 17.80 17.47
N ASP A 475 22.51 17.16 16.32
CA ASP A 475 22.85 17.76 15.01
C ASP A 475 21.88 18.89 14.66
N ALA A 476 20.58 18.73 14.94
CA ALA A 476 19.60 19.78 14.74
C ALA A 476 19.84 20.99 15.68
N ALA A 477 20.11 20.73 16.96
CA ALA A 477 20.42 21.78 17.92
C ALA A 477 21.70 22.56 17.58
N ALA A 478 22.67 21.91 16.92
CA ALA A 478 23.90 22.52 16.44
C ALA A 478 23.76 23.16 15.04
N GLY A 479 22.56 23.18 14.45
CA GLY A 479 22.30 23.73 13.11
C GLY A 479 22.90 22.93 11.96
N ARG A 480 23.36 21.70 12.20
CA ARG A 480 23.90 20.82 11.14
C ARG A 480 22.81 20.13 10.34
N VAL A 481 21.61 19.99 10.90
CA VAL A 481 20.42 19.42 10.26
C VAL A 481 19.25 20.37 10.48
N SER A 482 18.53 20.72 9.42
CA SER A 482 17.27 21.46 9.53
C SER A 482 16.11 20.46 9.60
N LEU A 483 15.32 20.52 10.65
CA LEU A 483 14.13 19.65 10.83
C LEU A 483 12.85 20.38 10.42
N ALA A 484 11.89 19.60 9.93
CA ALA A 484 10.56 20.12 9.63
C ALA A 484 9.87 20.67 10.89
N THR A 485 9.25 21.83 10.77
CA THR A 485 8.51 22.45 11.88
C THR A 485 7.17 21.75 12.04
N LEU A 486 6.95 21.17 13.21
CA LEU A 486 5.66 20.61 13.62
C LEU A 486 4.91 21.60 14.53
N PRO A 487 3.55 21.58 14.56
CA PRO A 487 2.77 22.36 15.51
C PRO A 487 3.19 22.06 16.97
N ARG A 488 3.05 23.00 17.86
CA ARG A 488 3.21 22.75 19.30
C ARG A 488 2.03 21.92 19.79
N PHE A 489 2.29 20.99 20.70
CA PHE A 489 1.28 20.12 21.32
C PHE A 489 0.79 20.74 22.62
#